data_9b4678266ca43439cef3de27641ac6d2
#
_entry.id   9b4678266ca43439cef3de27641ac6d2
#
_cell.length_a   1.000
_cell.length_b   1.000
_cell.length_c   1.000
_cell.angle_alpha   90.00
_cell.angle_beta   90.00
_cell.angle_gamma   90.00
#
_symmetry.space_group_name_H-M   'P 1'
#
loop_
_entity.id
_entity.type
_entity.pdbx_description
1 polymer ?
#
loop_
_entity_poly.entity_id
_entity_poly.type
_entity_poly.pdbx_seq_one_letter_code
_entity_poly.pdbx_strand_id
1 'polypeptide(L)'
;MPDHPLPFIVPLKGGSNFRDLGGYRTADGRLVRRGTVFRSAHLGGLTNEDRTALGQLGVRTIVDLRGVTEAAETPHLVEGVSCRIVGAHIEPGVGDKIRGAVADGTASPHLMMQFLTDHYRDYPRRCAPGFRTLFATLSDGEHRPLVFHCTAGKDRTGFASALLLTLLGVPWETVMEDYLRTNELWTGHIGRYPELDIDTRAAIIEARTPYLEAAFEVVRGDFGTPEDFAEKALGIGADLRERLKRDLLVG
;
A
#
# COMPACT_ATOMS: atom_id res chain seq x y z
N MET A 1 -23.80 -5.62 -9.98
CA MET A 1 -22.37 -5.53 -10.30
C MET A 1 -21.92 -4.13 -9.97
N PRO A 2 -20.85 -3.89 -9.19
CA PRO A 2 -20.40 -2.54 -8.93
C PRO A 2 -19.97 -1.91 -10.28
N ASP A 3 -20.54 -0.76 -10.56
CA ASP A 3 -20.36 -0.03 -11.85
C ASP A 3 -19.14 0.91 -11.78
N HIS A 4 -18.05 0.46 -11.15
CA HIS A 4 -16.80 1.21 -11.15
C HIS A 4 -15.75 0.51 -12.03
N PRO A 5 -15.07 1.25 -12.90
CA PRO A 5 -14.03 0.67 -13.74
C PRO A 5 -12.90 0.14 -12.84
N LEU A 6 -12.49 -1.09 -13.13
CA LEU A 6 -11.36 -1.73 -12.46
C LEU A 6 -10.13 -0.80 -12.48
N PRO A 7 -9.27 -0.84 -11.43
CA PRO A 7 -8.04 -0.06 -11.44
C PRO A 7 -7.23 -0.38 -12.69
N PHE A 8 -6.62 0.65 -13.26
CA PHE A 8 -5.75 0.46 -14.42
C PHE A 8 -4.49 -0.30 -13.99
N ILE A 9 -4.39 -1.56 -14.41
CA ILE A 9 -3.23 -2.41 -14.15
C ILE A 9 -2.20 -2.11 -15.22
N VAL A 10 -0.98 -1.75 -14.80
CA VAL A 10 0.17 -1.63 -15.68
C VAL A 10 0.96 -2.94 -15.56
N PRO A 11 0.95 -3.79 -16.59
CA PRO A 11 1.70 -5.03 -16.55
C PRO A 11 3.20 -4.73 -16.63
N LEU A 12 3.93 -5.06 -15.55
CA LEU A 12 5.37 -4.98 -15.50
C LEU A 12 5.97 -6.40 -15.54
N LYS A 13 7.08 -6.58 -16.27
CA LYS A 13 7.76 -7.87 -16.38
C LYS A 13 8.55 -8.20 -15.11
N GLY A 14 9.22 -7.20 -14.57
CA GLY A 14 10.06 -7.33 -13.37
C GLY A 14 9.44 -6.73 -12.11
N GLY A 15 8.17 -6.30 -12.18
CA GLY A 15 7.39 -5.78 -11.07
C GLY A 15 6.05 -6.49 -10.95
N SER A 16 5.41 -6.38 -9.81
CA SER A 16 4.07 -6.95 -9.59
C SER A 16 3.21 -6.04 -8.74
N ASN A 17 1.92 -6.30 -8.69
CA ASN A 17 0.97 -5.55 -7.91
C ASN A 17 0.92 -4.04 -8.27
N PHE A 18 1.43 -3.66 -9.45
CA PHE A 18 1.47 -2.27 -9.90
C PHE A 18 0.13 -1.87 -10.52
N ARG A 19 -0.48 -0.83 -9.97
CA ARG A 19 -1.73 -0.29 -10.45
C ARG A 19 -1.96 1.17 -10.09
N ASP A 20 -2.78 1.84 -10.90
CA ASP A 20 -3.32 3.17 -10.63
C ASP A 20 -4.42 3.08 -9.56
N LEU A 21 -4.40 3.97 -8.59
CA LEU A 21 -5.49 4.15 -7.62
C LEU A 21 -6.62 5.04 -8.17
N GLY A 22 -6.50 5.51 -9.41
CA GLY A 22 -7.53 6.29 -10.08
C GLY A 22 -8.68 5.46 -10.66
N GLY A 23 -9.82 6.12 -10.88
CA GLY A 23 -11.02 5.54 -11.48
C GLY A 23 -12.05 5.05 -10.49
N TYR A 24 -11.74 4.95 -9.20
CA TYR A 24 -12.75 4.62 -8.19
C TYR A 24 -13.75 5.76 -7.99
N ARG A 25 -15.02 5.40 -7.85
CA ARG A 25 -16.10 6.36 -7.59
C ARG A 25 -16.21 6.65 -6.10
N THR A 26 -16.31 7.92 -5.75
CA THR A 26 -16.57 8.38 -4.40
C THR A 26 -18.08 8.35 -4.07
N ALA A 27 -18.44 8.41 -2.80
CA ALA A 27 -19.84 8.42 -2.36
C ALA A 27 -20.64 9.64 -2.88
N ASP A 28 -19.96 10.76 -3.16
CA ASP A 28 -20.56 11.96 -3.74
C ASP A 28 -20.59 11.95 -5.30
N GLY A 29 -20.16 10.83 -5.93
CA GLY A 29 -20.29 10.60 -7.36
C GLY A 29 -19.07 11.02 -8.19
N ARG A 30 -18.07 11.71 -7.61
CA ARG A 30 -16.81 12.05 -8.30
C ARG A 30 -15.96 10.79 -8.52
N LEU A 31 -14.93 10.91 -9.33
CA LEU A 31 -13.97 9.85 -9.59
C LEU A 31 -12.57 10.22 -9.08
N VAL A 32 -11.86 9.26 -8.52
CA VAL A 32 -10.42 9.44 -8.24
C VAL A 32 -9.69 9.60 -9.58
N ARG A 33 -8.90 10.67 -9.68
CA ARG A 33 -8.15 11.03 -10.90
C ARG A 33 -7.15 9.95 -11.27
N ARG A 34 -7.23 9.46 -12.51
CA ARG A 34 -6.28 8.49 -13.07
C ARG A 34 -4.91 9.09 -13.35
N GLY A 35 -3.90 8.22 -13.37
CA GLY A 35 -2.54 8.60 -13.76
C GLY A 35 -1.84 9.52 -12.76
N THR A 36 -2.31 9.57 -11.51
CA THR A 36 -1.80 10.51 -10.51
C THR A 36 -1.14 9.82 -9.32
N VAL A 37 -1.74 8.73 -8.84
CA VAL A 37 -1.23 7.97 -7.70
C VAL A 37 -1.27 6.49 -8.03
N PHE A 38 -0.11 5.84 -7.92
CA PHE A 38 0.06 4.41 -8.17
C PHE A 38 0.51 3.69 -6.90
N ARG A 39 0.20 2.42 -6.81
CA ARG A 39 0.74 1.50 -5.79
C ARG A 39 1.42 0.32 -6.44
N SER A 40 2.41 -0.30 -5.73
CA SER A 40 3.19 -1.41 -6.28
C SER A 40 3.77 -2.32 -5.19
N ALA A 41 4.28 -3.50 -5.58
CA ALA A 41 5.36 -4.19 -4.89
C ALA A 41 6.70 -3.49 -5.15
N HIS A 42 7.81 -4.00 -4.57
CA HIS A 42 9.12 -3.39 -4.74
C HIS A 42 9.54 -3.27 -6.22
N LEU A 43 10.34 -2.25 -6.51
CA LEU A 43 10.79 -1.91 -7.86
C LEU A 43 12.25 -2.32 -8.12
N GLY A 44 12.76 -3.30 -7.38
CA GLY A 44 14.13 -3.80 -7.51
C GLY A 44 14.33 -4.87 -8.58
N GLY A 45 13.29 -5.24 -9.32
CA GLY A 45 13.36 -6.22 -10.41
C GLY A 45 13.02 -5.67 -11.79
N LEU A 46 12.86 -4.34 -11.93
CA LEU A 46 12.36 -3.71 -13.15
C LEU A 46 13.30 -3.95 -14.36
N THR A 47 12.69 -4.36 -15.47
CA THR A 47 13.38 -4.45 -16.77
C THR A 47 13.51 -3.08 -17.43
N ASN A 48 14.23 -3.02 -18.57
CA ASN A 48 14.33 -1.80 -19.37
C ASN A 48 12.96 -1.34 -19.90
N GLU A 49 12.13 -2.29 -20.30
CA GLU A 49 10.78 -2.02 -20.78
C GLU A 49 9.90 -1.45 -19.66
N ASP A 50 10.04 -2.01 -18.45
CA ASP A 50 9.30 -1.51 -17.27
C ASP A 50 9.70 -0.07 -16.94
N ARG A 51 10.99 0.24 -17.00
CA ARG A 51 11.49 1.62 -16.78
C ARG A 51 10.95 2.58 -17.85
N THR A 52 10.89 2.13 -19.10
CA THR A 52 10.27 2.92 -20.17
C THR A 52 8.79 3.17 -19.87
N ALA A 53 8.05 2.16 -19.42
CA ALA A 53 6.64 2.30 -19.05
C ALA A 53 6.46 3.28 -17.88
N LEU A 54 7.30 3.23 -16.83
CA LEU A 54 7.27 4.22 -15.75
C LEU A 54 7.54 5.65 -16.25
N GLY A 55 8.48 5.81 -17.18
CA GLY A 55 8.75 7.10 -17.83
C GLY A 55 7.55 7.61 -18.63
N GLN A 56 6.85 6.74 -19.37
CA GLN A 56 5.65 7.07 -20.12
C GLN A 56 4.46 7.44 -19.21
N LEU A 57 4.36 6.83 -18.03
CA LEU A 57 3.39 7.23 -16.99
C LEU A 57 3.75 8.59 -16.35
N GLY A 58 4.92 9.14 -16.64
CA GLY A 58 5.38 10.40 -16.11
C GLY A 58 5.65 10.37 -14.60
N VAL A 59 5.96 9.19 -14.04
CA VAL A 59 6.24 9.04 -12.59
C VAL A 59 7.36 9.97 -12.17
N ARG A 60 7.07 10.90 -11.27
CA ARG A 60 8.01 11.90 -10.75
C ARG A 60 8.61 11.52 -9.41
N THR A 61 7.88 10.73 -8.62
CA THR A 61 8.32 10.35 -7.28
C THR A 61 7.98 8.90 -6.98
N ILE A 62 8.93 8.21 -6.37
CA ILE A 62 8.76 6.89 -5.76
C ILE A 62 8.86 7.07 -4.25
N VAL A 63 7.84 6.68 -3.51
CA VAL A 63 7.86 6.65 -2.03
C VAL A 63 8.04 5.23 -1.56
N ASP A 64 9.17 4.97 -0.91
CA ASP A 64 9.55 3.64 -0.41
C ASP A 64 9.15 3.49 1.06
N LEU A 65 8.16 2.64 1.32
CA LEU A 65 7.69 2.31 2.67
C LEU A 65 8.47 1.17 3.33
N ARG A 66 9.45 0.58 2.64
CA ARG A 66 10.24 -0.53 3.20
C ARG A 66 11.13 -0.05 4.34
N GLY A 67 11.43 -0.94 5.28
CA GLY A 67 12.46 -0.70 6.27
C GLY A 67 13.82 -0.44 5.61
N VAL A 68 14.72 0.18 6.35
CA VAL A 68 16.05 0.57 5.82
C VAL A 68 16.82 -0.64 5.29
N THR A 69 16.81 -1.74 6.01
CA THR A 69 17.49 -2.99 5.59
C THR A 69 16.85 -3.58 4.34
N GLU A 70 15.53 -3.69 4.27
CA GLU A 70 14.82 -4.18 3.08
C GLU A 70 15.14 -3.35 1.83
N ALA A 71 15.20 -2.03 1.98
CA ALA A 71 15.51 -1.12 0.87
C ALA A 71 16.95 -1.29 0.39
N ALA A 72 17.90 -1.50 1.31
CA ALA A 72 19.32 -1.71 1.00
C ALA A 72 19.58 -3.07 0.32
N GLU A 73 18.89 -4.12 0.77
CA GLU A 73 19.02 -5.48 0.19
C GLU A 73 18.47 -5.58 -1.23
N THR A 74 17.46 -4.78 -1.56
CA THR A 74 16.83 -4.79 -2.89
C THR A 74 16.67 -3.35 -3.39
N PRO A 75 17.73 -2.71 -3.88
CA PRO A 75 17.68 -1.34 -4.40
C PRO A 75 16.70 -1.21 -5.57
N HIS A 76 16.19 0.00 -5.78
CA HIS A 76 15.36 0.29 -6.95
C HIS A 76 16.19 0.20 -8.24
N LEU A 77 15.64 -0.45 -9.26
CA LEU A 77 16.22 -0.46 -10.62
C LEU A 77 15.46 0.54 -11.49
N VAL A 78 15.76 1.83 -11.32
CA VAL A 78 15.06 2.95 -11.99
C VAL A 78 16.01 3.85 -12.78
N GLU A 79 17.19 3.35 -13.16
CA GLU A 79 18.14 4.09 -14.00
C GLU A 79 17.47 4.52 -15.31
N GLY A 80 17.62 5.79 -15.67
CA GLY A 80 16.99 6.37 -16.85
C GLY A 80 15.55 6.86 -16.66
N VAL A 81 14.92 6.59 -15.51
CA VAL A 81 13.64 7.22 -15.13
C VAL A 81 13.92 8.52 -14.38
N SER A 82 13.40 9.65 -14.88
CA SER A 82 13.55 10.95 -14.22
C SER A 82 12.61 11.05 -13.02
N CYS A 83 12.94 10.40 -11.91
CA CYS A 83 12.13 10.42 -10.70
C CYS A 83 12.98 10.65 -9.44
N ARG A 84 12.32 11.14 -8.37
CA ARG A 84 12.89 11.22 -7.02
C ARG A 84 12.53 9.97 -6.23
N ILE A 85 13.40 9.56 -5.31
CA ILE A 85 13.09 8.51 -4.33
C ILE A 85 12.98 9.17 -2.97
N VAL A 86 11.87 8.94 -2.29
CA VAL A 86 11.59 9.43 -0.93
C VAL A 86 11.47 8.21 -0.01
N GLY A 87 12.37 8.11 0.96
CA GLY A 87 12.28 7.08 2.00
C GLY A 87 11.22 7.45 3.05
N ALA A 88 10.21 6.62 3.19
CA ALA A 88 9.16 6.72 4.20
C ALA A 88 9.15 5.44 5.07
N HIS A 89 10.32 5.13 5.61
CA HIS A 89 10.65 3.82 6.17
C HIS A 89 9.72 3.39 7.31
N ILE A 90 9.19 2.18 7.17
CA ILE A 90 8.37 1.47 8.15
C ILE A 90 8.96 0.06 8.29
N GLU A 91 9.52 -0.24 9.46
CA GLU A 91 10.14 -1.54 9.71
C GLU A 91 9.11 -2.67 9.74
N PRO A 92 9.40 -3.84 9.12
CA PRO A 92 8.48 -4.97 9.02
C PRO A 92 8.49 -5.81 10.30
N GLY A 93 7.96 -5.29 11.41
CA GLY A 93 8.05 -5.91 12.73
C GLY A 93 7.49 -7.34 12.87
N VAL A 94 6.77 -7.87 11.87
CA VAL A 94 6.18 -9.21 11.92
C VAL A 94 7.08 -10.30 11.32
N GLY A 95 8.03 -9.93 10.47
CA GLY A 95 8.85 -10.90 9.72
C GLY A 95 9.65 -11.84 10.63
N ASP A 96 10.26 -11.33 11.71
CA ASP A 96 11.03 -12.14 12.66
C ASP A 96 10.16 -13.14 13.42
N LYS A 97 8.96 -12.71 13.83
CA LYS A 97 8.00 -13.59 14.51
C LYS A 97 7.58 -14.76 13.61
N ILE A 98 7.30 -14.47 12.33
CA ILE A 98 6.95 -15.50 11.35
C ILE A 98 8.12 -16.45 11.15
N ARG A 99 9.34 -15.94 10.91
CA ARG A 99 10.54 -16.79 10.73
C ARG A 99 10.81 -17.66 11.95
N GLY A 100 10.69 -17.10 13.15
CA GLY A 100 10.83 -17.87 14.40
C GLY A 100 9.84 -19.01 14.49
N ALA A 101 8.54 -18.74 14.30
CA ALA A 101 7.50 -19.77 14.36
C ALA A 101 7.67 -20.87 13.30
N VAL A 102 8.14 -20.49 12.10
CA VAL A 102 8.46 -21.46 11.04
C VAL A 102 9.65 -22.34 11.44
N ALA A 103 10.72 -21.73 11.93
CA ALA A 103 11.93 -22.44 12.36
C ALA A 103 11.66 -23.39 13.55
N ASP A 104 10.81 -22.99 14.48
CA ASP A 104 10.42 -23.77 15.66
C ASP A 104 9.36 -24.82 15.38
N GLY A 105 8.82 -24.88 14.15
CA GLY A 105 7.73 -25.80 13.77
C GLY A 105 6.39 -25.49 14.44
N THR A 106 6.19 -24.27 14.98
CA THR A 106 4.96 -23.84 15.66
C THR A 106 4.02 -23.05 14.76
N ALA A 107 4.43 -22.79 13.51
CA ALA A 107 3.62 -22.08 12.54
C ALA A 107 2.28 -22.81 12.30
N SER A 108 1.19 -22.07 12.39
CA SER A 108 -0.15 -22.57 12.12
C SER A 108 -1.01 -21.45 11.50
N PRO A 109 -2.10 -21.75 10.79
CA PRO A 109 -2.97 -20.72 10.21
C PRO A 109 -3.43 -19.69 11.25
N HIS A 110 -3.85 -20.17 12.41
CA HIS A 110 -4.31 -19.31 13.51
C HIS A 110 -3.22 -18.38 14.03
N LEU A 111 -2.02 -18.93 14.30
CA LEU A 111 -0.89 -18.12 14.81
C LEU A 111 -0.43 -17.07 13.79
N MET A 112 -0.36 -17.44 12.50
CA MET A 112 0.02 -16.50 11.44
C MET A 112 -1.03 -15.40 11.27
N MET A 113 -2.32 -15.74 11.31
CA MET A 113 -3.40 -14.76 11.29
C MET A 113 -3.32 -13.82 12.48
N GLN A 114 -3.03 -14.31 13.68
CA GLN A 114 -2.86 -13.49 14.87
C GLN A 114 -1.69 -12.52 14.69
N PHE A 115 -0.52 -13.00 14.26
CA PHE A 115 0.66 -12.15 14.05
C PHE A 115 0.40 -11.03 13.05
N LEU A 116 -0.26 -11.36 11.92
CA LEU A 116 -0.60 -10.36 10.91
C LEU A 116 -1.64 -9.37 11.42
N THR A 117 -2.69 -9.84 12.10
CA THR A 117 -3.73 -8.98 12.67
C THR A 117 -3.13 -7.98 13.67
N ASP A 118 -2.27 -8.44 14.58
CA ASP A 118 -1.61 -7.58 15.55
C ASP A 118 -0.65 -6.59 14.88
N HIS A 119 0.06 -7.03 13.84
CA HIS A 119 0.91 -6.17 13.04
C HIS A 119 0.14 -5.03 12.35
N TYR A 120 -1.05 -5.32 11.82
CA TYR A 120 -1.91 -4.28 11.24
C TYR A 120 -2.44 -3.30 12.29
N ARG A 121 -2.73 -3.76 13.52
CA ARG A 121 -3.09 -2.89 14.65
C ARG A 121 -1.97 -1.91 15.02
N ASP A 122 -0.70 -2.28 14.75
CA ASP A 122 0.44 -1.41 15.00
C ASP A 122 0.59 -0.26 13.98
N TYR A 123 0.00 -0.37 12.78
CA TYR A 123 0.14 0.67 11.75
C TYR A 123 -0.30 2.07 12.21
N PRO A 124 -1.50 2.27 12.75
CA PRO A 124 -1.91 3.59 13.21
C PRO A 124 -1.09 4.10 14.42
N ARG A 125 -0.62 3.18 15.27
CA ARG A 125 0.04 3.51 16.52
C ARG A 125 1.54 3.77 16.38
N ARG A 126 2.23 2.91 15.63
CA ARG A 126 3.69 2.86 15.60
C ARG A 126 4.30 3.30 14.27
N CYS A 127 3.56 3.19 13.18
CA CYS A 127 4.08 3.45 11.84
C CYS A 127 3.67 4.83 11.30
N ALA A 128 3.00 5.65 12.09
CA ALA A 128 2.56 6.99 11.71
C ALA A 128 3.67 7.88 11.11
N PRO A 129 4.94 7.88 11.58
CA PRO A 129 5.99 8.69 10.97
C PRO A 129 6.22 8.40 9.48
N GLY A 130 6.28 7.12 9.07
CA GLY A 130 6.45 6.74 7.67
C GLY A 130 5.23 7.14 6.83
N PHE A 131 4.01 6.90 7.34
CA PHE A 131 2.80 7.34 6.65
C PHE A 131 2.68 8.86 6.58
N ARG A 132 3.13 9.61 7.59
CA ARG A 132 3.21 11.07 7.54
C ARG A 132 4.08 11.55 6.38
N THR A 133 5.26 10.96 6.19
CA THR A 133 6.15 11.26 5.07
C THR A 133 5.47 10.99 3.73
N LEU A 134 4.80 9.83 3.57
CA LEU A 134 4.04 9.51 2.36
C LEU A 134 2.94 10.55 2.09
N PHE A 135 2.10 10.84 3.07
CA PHE A 135 0.97 11.75 2.90
C PHE A 135 1.41 13.21 2.70
N ALA A 136 2.49 13.65 3.33
CA ALA A 136 3.11 14.96 3.05
C ALA A 136 3.58 15.04 1.60
N THR A 137 4.26 13.98 1.09
CA THR A 137 4.70 13.90 -0.31
C THR A 137 3.50 13.86 -1.27
N LEU A 138 2.45 13.09 -0.97
CA LEU A 138 1.20 13.05 -1.75
C LEU A 138 0.51 14.42 -1.83
N SER A 139 0.61 15.23 -0.78
CA SER A 139 -0.06 16.53 -0.70
C SER A 139 0.63 17.62 -1.50
N ASP A 140 1.87 17.41 -1.93
CA ASP A 140 2.60 18.31 -2.81
C ASP A 140 2.41 17.88 -4.28
N GLY A 141 1.76 18.75 -5.08
CA GLY A 141 1.49 18.50 -6.49
C GLY A 141 2.72 18.27 -7.35
N GLU A 142 3.87 18.84 -6.95
CA GLU A 142 5.13 18.68 -7.68
C GLU A 142 5.67 17.25 -7.65
N HIS A 143 5.24 16.45 -6.68
CA HIS A 143 5.61 15.04 -6.54
C HIS A 143 4.78 14.08 -7.40
N ARG A 144 3.68 14.54 -7.98
CA ARG A 144 2.76 13.69 -8.76
C ARG A 144 3.02 13.79 -10.27
N PRO A 145 2.87 12.72 -11.07
CA PRO A 145 2.46 11.35 -10.69
C PRO A 145 3.44 10.65 -9.75
N LEU A 146 2.90 9.92 -8.76
CA LEU A 146 3.67 9.29 -7.70
C LEU A 146 3.32 7.81 -7.57
N VAL A 147 4.31 6.96 -7.35
CA VAL A 147 4.11 5.57 -6.93
C VAL A 147 4.62 5.37 -5.51
N PHE A 148 3.85 4.71 -4.66
CA PHE A 148 4.33 4.26 -3.35
C PHE A 148 4.25 2.74 -3.23
N HIS A 149 5.21 2.16 -2.54
CA HIS A 149 5.33 0.71 -2.43
C HIS A 149 5.98 0.28 -1.12
N CYS A 150 5.85 -1.02 -0.82
CA CYS A 150 6.67 -1.72 0.16
C CYS A 150 7.31 -2.95 -0.52
N THR A 151 7.52 -4.05 0.20
CA THR A 151 8.09 -5.27 -0.40
C THR A 151 7.07 -6.00 -1.28
N ALA A 152 5.90 -6.35 -0.76
CA ALA A 152 4.83 -7.04 -1.50
C ALA A 152 3.80 -6.08 -2.11
N GLY A 153 3.81 -4.80 -1.73
CA GLY A 153 2.72 -3.89 -2.06
C GLY A 153 1.39 -4.26 -1.37
N LYS A 154 1.44 -5.11 -0.33
CA LYS A 154 0.30 -5.71 0.35
C LYS A 154 -0.06 -4.95 1.63
N ASP A 155 0.81 -5.04 2.65
CA ASP A 155 0.47 -4.65 4.02
C ASP A 155 0.60 -3.14 4.25
N ARG A 156 1.81 -2.58 4.32
CA ARG A 156 2.07 -1.13 4.48
C ARG A 156 1.42 -0.32 3.37
N THR A 157 1.62 -0.76 2.13
CA THR A 157 1.02 -0.16 0.94
C THR A 157 -0.51 -0.30 0.94
N GLY A 158 -1.03 -1.45 1.39
CA GLY A 158 -2.47 -1.71 1.49
C GLY A 158 -3.15 -0.77 2.48
N PHE A 159 -2.60 -0.63 3.69
CA PHE A 159 -3.13 0.32 4.68
C PHE A 159 -3.09 1.76 4.17
N ALA A 160 -1.96 2.19 3.58
CA ALA A 160 -1.82 3.55 3.04
C ALA A 160 -2.81 3.83 1.89
N SER A 161 -3.01 2.86 0.98
CA SER A 161 -3.99 2.97 -0.12
C SER A 161 -5.42 3.05 0.42
N ALA A 162 -5.75 2.19 1.37
CA ALA A 162 -7.08 2.18 2.00
C ALA A 162 -7.37 3.50 2.71
N LEU A 163 -6.39 4.04 3.45
CA LEU A 163 -6.55 5.33 4.12
C LEU A 163 -6.74 6.46 3.10
N LEU A 164 -5.92 6.51 2.04
CA LEU A 164 -6.05 7.53 1.00
C LEU A 164 -7.44 7.49 0.33
N LEU A 165 -7.87 6.30 -0.11
CA LEU A 165 -9.17 6.14 -0.77
C LEU A 165 -10.33 6.50 0.16
N THR A 166 -10.25 6.13 1.45
CA THR A 166 -11.24 6.51 2.47
C THR A 166 -11.31 8.03 2.65
N LEU A 167 -10.15 8.71 2.76
CA LEU A 167 -10.10 10.19 2.89
C LEU A 167 -10.61 10.92 1.64
N LEU A 168 -10.53 10.29 0.47
CA LEU A 168 -11.11 10.79 -0.77
C LEU A 168 -12.63 10.52 -0.87
N GLY A 169 -13.21 9.74 0.04
CA GLY A 169 -14.63 9.43 0.08
C GLY A 169 -15.05 8.22 -0.76
N VAL A 170 -14.13 7.33 -1.10
CA VAL A 170 -14.45 6.05 -1.74
C VAL A 170 -15.14 5.13 -0.74
N PRO A 171 -16.26 4.45 -1.08
CA PRO A 171 -16.96 3.51 -0.21
C PRO A 171 -16.06 2.38 0.28
N TRP A 172 -16.25 1.97 1.55
CA TRP A 172 -15.40 0.96 2.21
C TRP A 172 -15.33 -0.37 1.45
N GLU A 173 -16.43 -0.81 0.88
CA GLU A 173 -16.52 -2.04 0.08
C GLU A 173 -15.55 -1.98 -1.11
N THR A 174 -15.50 -0.83 -1.80
CA THR A 174 -14.58 -0.59 -2.92
C THR A 174 -13.12 -0.48 -2.46
N VAL A 175 -12.88 0.14 -1.30
CA VAL A 175 -11.55 0.18 -0.67
C VAL A 175 -11.06 -1.24 -0.37
N MET A 176 -11.92 -2.08 0.19
CA MET A 176 -11.60 -3.48 0.49
C MET A 176 -11.35 -4.31 -0.78
N GLU A 177 -12.13 -4.08 -1.84
CA GLU A 177 -11.91 -4.71 -3.15
C GLU A 177 -10.51 -4.36 -3.71
N ASP A 178 -10.10 -3.08 -3.68
CA ASP A 178 -8.73 -2.72 -4.09
C ASP A 178 -7.69 -3.45 -3.24
N TYR A 179 -7.85 -3.49 -1.93
CA TYR A 179 -6.92 -4.17 -1.04
C TYR A 179 -6.77 -5.66 -1.38
N LEU A 180 -7.88 -6.37 -1.56
CA LEU A 180 -7.93 -7.82 -1.82
C LEU A 180 -7.42 -8.18 -3.22
N ARG A 181 -7.45 -7.26 -4.20
CA ARG A 181 -6.84 -7.48 -5.54
C ARG A 181 -5.35 -7.76 -5.48
N THR A 182 -4.69 -7.45 -4.39
CA THR A 182 -3.30 -7.85 -4.17
C THR A 182 -3.10 -9.35 -4.34
N ASN A 183 -4.10 -10.19 -3.98
CA ASN A 183 -4.04 -11.64 -4.11
C ASN A 183 -3.95 -12.13 -5.56
N GLU A 184 -4.48 -11.35 -6.49
CA GLU A 184 -4.43 -11.64 -7.93
C GLU A 184 -3.16 -11.06 -8.59
N LEU A 185 -2.71 -9.90 -8.09
CA LEU A 185 -1.71 -9.07 -8.77
C LEU A 185 -0.29 -9.22 -8.23
N TRP A 186 -0.12 -9.75 -7.01
CA TRP A 186 1.19 -9.97 -6.43
C TRP A 186 1.70 -11.38 -6.74
N THR A 187 2.73 -11.49 -7.55
CA THR A 187 3.36 -12.76 -7.94
C THR A 187 4.57 -13.14 -7.10
N GLY A 188 5.08 -12.23 -6.26
CA GLY A 188 6.26 -12.46 -5.42
C GLY A 188 6.07 -13.46 -4.27
N HIS A 189 4.89 -14.07 -4.14
CA HIS A 189 4.61 -15.13 -3.19
C HIS A 189 4.98 -16.53 -3.71
N ILE A 190 5.19 -16.67 -5.02
CA ILE A 190 5.48 -17.95 -5.66
C ILE A 190 6.78 -18.51 -5.07
N GLY A 191 6.69 -19.73 -4.53
CA GLY A 191 7.82 -20.42 -3.89
C GLY A 191 8.19 -19.95 -2.48
N ARG A 192 7.45 -19.00 -1.88
CA ARG A 192 7.66 -18.62 -0.48
C ARG A 192 7.07 -19.65 0.48
N TYR A 193 7.81 -19.97 1.53
CA TYR A 193 7.41 -20.93 2.59
C TYR A 193 6.94 -22.28 2.04
N PRO A 194 7.76 -22.96 1.20
CA PRO A 194 7.38 -24.22 0.58
C PRO A 194 7.19 -25.34 1.61
N GLU A 195 7.78 -25.20 2.80
CA GLU A 195 7.69 -26.12 3.94
C GLU A 195 6.37 -26.07 4.69
N LEU A 196 5.57 -25.01 4.50
CA LEU A 196 4.31 -24.84 5.19
C LEU A 196 3.15 -25.47 4.41
N ASP A 197 2.14 -25.95 5.15
CA ASP A 197 0.86 -26.31 4.56
C ASP A 197 0.19 -25.12 3.88
N ILE A 198 -0.78 -25.40 3.00
CA ILE A 198 -1.41 -24.37 2.16
C ILE A 198 -2.11 -23.28 2.97
N ASP A 199 -2.77 -23.65 4.07
CA ASP A 199 -3.57 -22.70 4.87
C ASP A 199 -2.67 -21.79 5.72
N THR A 200 -1.61 -22.36 6.32
CA THR A 200 -0.59 -21.60 7.06
C THR A 200 0.14 -20.62 6.13
N ARG A 201 0.53 -21.08 4.96
CA ARG A 201 1.16 -20.23 3.94
C ARG A 201 0.21 -19.12 3.47
N ALA A 202 -1.04 -19.46 3.17
CA ALA A 202 -2.06 -18.50 2.75
C ALA A 202 -2.29 -17.40 3.80
N ALA A 203 -2.28 -17.75 5.09
CA ALA A 203 -2.39 -16.78 6.17
C ALA A 203 -1.25 -15.72 6.16
N ILE A 204 -0.05 -16.08 5.68
CA ILE A 204 1.08 -15.15 5.59
C ILE A 204 1.04 -14.32 4.31
N ILE A 205 0.76 -14.95 3.16
CA ILE A 205 0.97 -14.33 1.84
C ILE A 205 -0.24 -13.56 1.34
N GLU A 206 -1.46 -13.94 1.72
CA GLU A 206 -2.67 -13.31 1.22
C GLU A 206 -3.00 -11.99 1.94
N ALA A 207 -3.60 -11.07 1.22
CA ALA A 207 -4.36 -9.97 1.77
C ALA A 207 -5.70 -10.53 2.27
N ARG A 208 -6.05 -10.28 3.53
CA ARG A 208 -7.28 -10.78 4.14
C ARG A 208 -8.05 -9.66 4.83
N THR A 209 -9.36 -9.64 4.65
CA THR A 209 -10.26 -8.65 5.25
C THR A 209 -9.97 -8.37 6.73
N PRO A 210 -9.82 -9.38 7.62
CA PRO A 210 -9.57 -9.13 9.03
C PRO A 210 -8.28 -8.34 9.32
N TYR A 211 -7.27 -8.42 8.46
CA TYR A 211 -6.03 -7.66 8.67
C TYR A 211 -6.26 -6.17 8.52
N LEU A 212 -6.84 -5.75 7.40
CA LEU A 212 -7.10 -4.33 7.15
C LEU A 212 -8.14 -3.78 8.13
N GLU A 213 -9.19 -4.55 8.43
CA GLU A 213 -10.21 -4.18 9.41
C GLU A 213 -9.60 -3.91 10.79
N ALA A 214 -8.67 -4.75 11.26
CA ALA A 214 -8.00 -4.57 12.55
C ALA A 214 -7.24 -3.24 12.64
N ALA A 215 -6.59 -2.78 11.57
CA ALA A 215 -5.96 -1.48 11.53
C ALA A 215 -7.00 -0.34 11.63
N PHE A 216 -8.10 -0.44 10.90
CA PHE A 216 -9.16 0.58 10.92
C PHE A 216 -10.01 0.53 12.20
N GLU A 217 -10.10 -0.60 12.90
CA GLU A 217 -10.65 -0.67 14.26
C GLU A 217 -9.82 0.19 15.22
N VAL A 218 -8.49 0.11 15.14
CA VAL A 218 -7.59 0.97 15.94
C VAL A 218 -7.75 2.44 15.55
N VAL A 219 -7.84 2.75 14.26
CA VAL A 219 -8.09 4.12 13.81
C VAL A 219 -9.38 4.66 14.44
N ARG A 220 -10.48 3.89 14.41
CA ARG A 220 -11.75 4.31 15.01
C ARG A 220 -11.69 4.36 16.54
N GLY A 221 -11.07 3.38 17.17
CA GLY A 221 -11.01 3.28 18.63
C GLY A 221 -10.13 4.34 19.29
N ASP A 222 -8.94 4.59 18.72
CA ASP A 222 -7.95 5.47 19.34
C ASP A 222 -8.09 6.94 18.87
N PHE A 223 -8.62 7.17 17.68
CA PHE A 223 -8.65 8.51 17.06
C PHE A 223 -10.07 9.03 16.77
N GLY A 224 -11.05 8.15 16.60
CA GLY A 224 -12.44 8.46 16.27
C GLY A 224 -12.76 8.20 14.80
N THR A 225 -12.21 8.98 13.88
CA THR A 225 -12.43 8.85 12.44
C THR A 225 -11.11 8.72 11.67
N PRO A 226 -11.12 8.23 10.42
CA PRO A 226 -9.94 8.28 9.55
C PRO A 226 -9.42 9.72 9.34
N GLU A 227 -10.31 10.70 9.30
CA GLU A 227 -9.98 12.12 9.20
C GLU A 227 -9.27 12.63 10.47
N ASP A 228 -9.74 12.23 11.64
CA ASP A 228 -9.08 12.53 12.92
C ASP A 228 -7.69 11.90 13.01
N PHE A 229 -7.55 10.66 12.57
CA PHE A 229 -6.25 10.01 12.48
C PHE A 229 -5.31 10.75 11.52
N ALA A 230 -5.80 11.10 10.33
CA ALA A 230 -5.03 11.86 9.35
C ALA A 230 -4.54 13.20 9.93
N GLU A 231 -5.38 13.90 10.67
CA GLU A 231 -5.05 15.18 11.29
C GLU A 231 -4.07 15.00 12.47
N LYS A 232 -4.44 14.18 13.46
CA LYS A 232 -3.70 14.05 14.72
C LYS A 232 -2.36 13.30 14.56
N ALA A 233 -2.34 12.24 13.75
CA ALA A 233 -1.17 11.38 13.60
C ALA A 233 -0.32 11.70 12.38
N LEU A 234 -0.94 12.12 11.26
CA LEU A 234 -0.23 12.36 10.01
C LEU A 234 -0.02 13.84 9.67
N GLY A 235 -0.68 14.76 10.40
CA GLY A 235 -0.58 16.19 10.16
C GLY A 235 -1.38 16.66 8.93
N ILE A 236 -2.37 15.86 8.49
CA ILE A 236 -3.22 16.15 7.33
C ILE A 236 -4.52 16.80 7.82
N GLY A 237 -4.44 18.07 8.18
CA GLY A 237 -5.59 18.86 8.63
C GLY A 237 -6.64 19.10 7.53
N ALA A 238 -7.77 19.72 7.89
CA ALA A 238 -8.92 19.92 6.99
C ALA A 238 -8.55 20.58 5.66
N ASP A 239 -7.78 21.67 5.68
CA ASP A 239 -7.38 22.40 4.47
C ASP A 239 -6.55 21.53 3.50
N LEU A 240 -5.69 20.68 4.06
CA LEU A 240 -4.85 19.80 3.27
C LEU A 240 -5.67 18.65 2.69
N ARG A 241 -6.65 18.11 3.43
CA ARG A 241 -7.60 17.11 2.93
C ARG A 241 -8.44 17.66 1.77
N GLU A 242 -8.95 18.89 1.91
CA GLU A 242 -9.72 19.52 0.83
C GLU A 242 -8.85 19.82 -0.40
N ARG A 243 -7.58 20.16 -0.22
CA ARG A 243 -6.63 20.30 -1.33
C ARG A 243 -6.39 18.94 -2.01
N LEU A 244 -6.17 17.86 -1.25
CA LEU A 244 -6.05 16.50 -1.80
C LEU A 244 -7.28 16.10 -2.61
N LYS A 245 -8.50 16.33 -2.09
CA LYS A 245 -9.75 16.06 -2.82
C LYS A 245 -9.84 16.87 -4.11
N ARG A 246 -9.55 18.17 -4.08
CA ARG A 246 -9.57 19.03 -5.26
C ARG A 246 -8.58 18.56 -6.33
N ASP A 247 -7.39 18.12 -5.91
CA ASP A 247 -6.33 17.71 -6.83
C ASP A 247 -6.52 16.29 -7.36
N LEU A 248 -7.06 15.38 -6.54
CA LEU A 248 -7.16 13.95 -6.84
C LEU A 248 -8.56 13.49 -7.25
N LEU A 249 -9.57 14.34 -7.24
CA LEU A 249 -10.92 14.00 -7.71
C LEU A 249 -11.29 14.78 -8.97
N VAL A 250 -12.15 14.17 -9.81
CA VAL A 250 -12.71 14.75 -11.04
C VAL A 250 -14.21 14.45 -11.13
N GLY A 251 -14.95 15.36 -11.73
CA GLY A 251 -16.40 15.27 -11.88
C GLY A 251 -17.13 16.17 -10.93
#